data_da0eaad8fd2748db3c775297acdda706
#
_entry.id   da0eaad8fd2748db3c775297acdda706
#
_cell.length_a   1.000
_cell.length_b   1.000
_cell.length_c   1.000
_cell.angle_alpha   90.00
_cell.angle_beta   90.00
_cell.angle_gamma   90.00
#
_symmetry.space_group_name_H-M   'P 1'
#
loop_
_entity.id
_entity.type
_entity.pdbx_description
1 polymer ?
#
loop_
_entity_poly.entity_id
_entity_poly.type
_entity_poly.pdbx_seq_one_letter_code
_entity_poly.pdbx_strand_id
1 'polypeptide(L)'
;TTVAFLGAVLALMPGIGVVKWNDVDIPWHLMLFSAGAYAIGAGLDATALPKSMVDVMFNSLGVTENTPFWVLYLLLTGMMLFSALLFQSKTMRALIFVPIAIGVAQKFGYPIMSLAFPVALLIEHVYVLPFNSKPAALLYTTNHYSWSDTFRYGITMMLIGWVMIILWGETVLRWLGYTEGLFF
;
A
#
# COMPACT_ATOMS: atom_id res chain seq x y z
N THR A 1 7.17 13.03 15.86
CA THR A 1 6.44 12.36 16.98
C THR A 1 6.46 13.25 18.22
N THR A 2 7.63 13.70 18.72
CA THR A 2 7.76 14.52 19.95
C THR A 2 6.98 15.85 19.86
N VAL A 3 7.07 16.54 18.73
CA VAL A 3 6.36 17.81 18.50
C VAL A 3 4.84 17.61 18.52
N ALA A 4 4.35 16.54 17.88
CA ALA A 4 2.92 16.21 17.87
C ALA A 4 2.42 15.87 19.30
N PHE A 5 3.20 15.12 20.08
CA PHE A 5 2.89 14.81 21.46
C PHE A 5 2.83 16.06 22.33
N LEU A 6 3.83 16.96 22.23
CA LEU A 6 3.83 18.24 22.95
C LEU A 6 2.64 19.12 22.54
N GLY A 7 2.31 19.16 21.24
CA GLY A 7 1.14 19.86 20.73
C GLY A 7 -0.17 19.33 21.33
N ALA A 8 -0.32 18.01 21.42
CA ALA A 8 -1.49 17.39 22.04
C ALA A 8 -1.60 17.69 23.53
N VAL A 9 -0.48 17.63 24.26
CA VAL A 9 -0.42 17.97 25.69
C VAL A 9 -0.83 19.43 25.92
N LEU A 10 -0.30 20.37 25.13
CA LEU A 10 -0.65 21.79 25.22
C LEU A 10 -2.12 22.05 24.88
N ALA A 11 -2.66 21.38 23.86
CA ALA A 11 -4.05 21.51 23.43
C ALA A 11 -5.05 21.06 24.51
N LEU A 12 -4.68 20.06 25.31
CA LEU A 12 -5.52 19.46 26.36
C LEU A 12 -5.21 19.99 27.77
N MET A 13 -4.20 20.85 27.92
CA MET A 13 -3.76 21.34 29.25
C MET A 13 -4.85 22.20 29.93
N PRO A 14 -5.21 21.91 31.17
CA PRO A 14 -6.18 22.70 31.91
C PRO A 14 -5.77 24.18 32.00
N GLY A 15 -6.65 25.10 31.62
CA GLY A 15 -6.44 26.54 31.70
C GLY A 15 -5.78 27.19 30.48
N ILE A 16 -5.02 26.46 29.68
CA ILE A 16 -4.34 26.98 28.48
C ILE A 16 -4.87 26.28 27.22
N GLY A 17 -5.25 25.03 27.34
CA GLY A 17 -5.71 24.22 26.23
C GLY A 17 -7.03 24.70 25.61
N VAL A 18 -7.15 24.50 24.30
CA VAL A 18 -8.32 24.92 23.52
C VAL A 18 -9.37 23.81 23.38
N VAL A 19 -9.04 22.58 23.81
CA VAL A 19 -9.91 21.40 23.68
C VAL A 19 -10.03 20.70 25.03
N LYS A 20 -11.27 20.33 25.40
CA LYS A 20 -11.51 19.51 26.58
C LYS A 20 -11.38 18.04 26.24
N TRP A 21 -10.83 17.25 27.16
CA TRP A 21 -10.64 15.81 26.96
C TRP A 21 -11.92 15.07 26.55
N ASN A 22 -13.05 15.41 27.15
CA ASN A 22 -14.34 14.78 26.88
C ASN A 22 -14.94 15.17 25.50
N ASP A 23 -14.45 16.23 24.88
CA ASP A 23 -14.91 16.71 23.57
C ASP A 23 -14.03 16.15 22.44
N VAL A 24 -12.98 15.39 22.78
CA VAL A 24 -12.08 14.76 21.80
C VAL A 24 -12.67 13.45 21.33
N ASP A 25 -13.01 13.38 20.04
CA ASP A 25 -13.36 12.12 19.37
C ASP A 25 -12.07 11.38 18.98
N ILE A 26 -11.64 10.48 19.87
CA ILE A 26 -10.45 9.64 19.63
C ILE A 26 -10.86 8.42 18.83
N PRO A 27 -10.32 8.22 17.62
CA PRO A 27 -10.64 7.05 16.80
C PRO A 27 -9.93 5.79 17.34
N TRP A 28 -10.36 5.29 18.49
CA TRP A 28 -9.78 4.14 19.18
C TRP A 28 -9.68 2.91 18.29
N HIS A 29 -10.66 2.70 17.42
CA HIS A 29 -10.66 1.58 16.47
C HIS A 29 -9.48 1.64 15.51
N LEU A 30 -9.08 2.86 15.04
CA LEU A 30 -7.91 3.03 14.18
C LEU A 30 -6.60 2.86 14.97
N MET A 31 -6.56 3.33 16.21
CA MET A 31 -5.38 3.18 17.06
C MET A 31 -5.13 1.70 17.42
N LEU A 32 -6.17 0.97 17.83
CA LEU A 32 -6.09 -0.46 18.13
C LEU A 32 -5.76 -1.28 16.88
N PHE A 33 -6.37 -0.94 15.73
CA PHE A 33 -6.03 -1.56 14.46
C PHE A 33 -4.55 -1.35 14.09
N SER A 34 -4.05 -0.12 14.22
CA SER A 34 -2.65 0.19 13.94
C SER A 34 -1.70 -0.54 14.90
N ALA A 35 -2.02 -0.55 16.20
CA ALA A 35 -1.24 -1.28 17.19
C ALA A 35 -1.20 -2.80 16.89
N GLY A 36 -2.34 -3.38 16.52
CA GLY A 36 -2.42 -4.78 16.08
C GLY A 36 -1.58 -5.05 14.82
N ALA A 37 -1.61 -4.13 13.86
CA ALA A 37 -0.79 -4.22 12.66
C ALA A 37 0.72 -4.17 12.96
N TYR A 38 1.15 -3.27 13.86
CA TYR A 38 2.55 -3.24 14.32
C TYR A 38 2.94 -4.51 15.08
N ALA A 39 2.06 -5.04 15.92
CA ALA A 39 2.31 -6.30 16.64
C ALA A 39 2.46 -7.47 15.67
N ILE A 40 1.61 -7.56 14.64
CA ILE A 40 1.72 -8.56 13.58
C ILE A 40 3.03 -8.36 12.81
N GLY A 41 3.40 -7.13 12.43
CA GLY A 41 4.66 -6.82 11.77
C GLY A 41 5.87 -7.28 12.57
N ALA A 42 5.92 -6.96 13.87
CA ALA A 42 6.97 -7.42 14.78
C ALA A 42 7.01 -8.94 14.91
N GLY A 43 5.86 -9.60 14.95
CA GLY A 43 5.76 -11.06 14.96
C GLY A 43 6.23 -11.69 13.64
N LEU A 44 5.96 -11.07 12.52
CA LEU A 44 6.43 -11.49 11.20
C LEU A 44 7.96 -11.35 11.09
N ASP A 45 8.53 -10.25 11.60
CA ASP A 45 9.98 -10.04 11.62
C ASP A 45 10.69 -11.04 12.53
N ALA A 46 10.05 -11.45 13.64
CA ALA A 46 10.60 -12.43 14.58
C ALA A 46 10.48 -13.88 14.09
N THR A 47 9.68 -14.12 13.05
CA THR A 47 9.43 -15.46 12.51
C THR A 47 9.91 -15.54 11.07
N ALA A 48 10.25 -16.73 10.60
CA ALA A 48 10.54 -16.95 9.16
C ALA A 48 9.27 -16.98 8.29
N LEU A 49 8.11 -16.59 8.85
CA LEU A 49 6.82 -16.71 8.19
C LEU A 49 6.72 -15.87 6.89
N PRO A 50 7.18 -14.60 6.83
CA PRO A 50 7.15 -13.84 5.57
C PRO A 50 7.96 -14.52 4.47
N LYS A 51 9.14 -15.05 4.82
CA LYS A 51 9.99 -15.78 3.87
C LYS A 51 9.30 -17.04 3.37
N SER A 52 8.72 -17.81 4.27
CA SER A 52 7.98 -19.03 3.95
C SER A 52 6.73 -18.75 3.09
N MET A 53 5.97 -17.69 3.39
CA MET A 53 4.82 -17.26 2.57
C MET A 53 5.25 -16.84 1.16
N VAL A 54 6.33 -16.06 1.06
CA VAL A 54 6.93 -15.69 -0.22
C VAL A 54 7.35 -16.94 -0.98
N ASP A 55 8.04 -17.89 -0.34
CA ASP A 55 8.50 -19.12 -0.99
C ASP A 55 7.32 -19.97 -1.51
N VAL A 56 6.27 -20.15 -0.73
CA VAL A 56 5.06 -20.89 -1.14
C VAL A 56 4.38 -20.18 -2.31
N MET A 57 4.23 -18.86 -2.24
CA MET A 57 3.58 -18.08 -3.29
C MET A 57 4.39 -18.12 -4.59
N PHE A 58 5.71 -17.95 -4.53
CA PHE A 58 6.57 -17.99 -5.71
C PHE A 58 6.68 -19.39 -6.32
N ASN A 59 6.73 -20.43 -5.49
CA ASN A 59 6.70 -21.81 -5.99
C ASN A 59 5.38 -22.12 -6.72
N SER A 60 4.25 -21.61 -6.21
CA SER A 60 2.95 -21.79 -6.86
C SER A 60 2.82 -21.01 -8.18
N LEU A 61 3.54 -19.90 -8.33
CA LEU A 61 3.57 -19.05 -9.53
C LEU A 61 4.70 -19.46 -10.51
N GLY A 62 5.50 -20.47 -10.17
CA GLY A 62 6.62 -20.92 -11.00
C GLY A 62 7.79 -19.90 -11.04
N VAL A 63 7.90 -19.01 -10.06
CA VAL A 63 8.98 -18.03 -9.95
C VAL A 63 10.22 -18.73 -9.38
N THR A 64 11.28 -18.79 -10.15
CA THR A 64 12.56 -19.41 -9.79
C THR A 64 13.63 -18.33 -9.50
N GLU A 65 14.77 -18.74 -8.98
CA GLU A 65 15.91 -17.85 -8.73
C GLU A 65 16.42 -17.13 -9.98
N ASN A 66 16.14 -17.67 -11.16
CA ASN A 66 16.53 -17.09 -12.45
C ASN A 66 15.45 -16.16 -13.04
N THR A 67 14.39 -15.83 -12.27
CA THR A 67 13.32 -14.96 -12.76
C THR A 67 13.86 -13.54 -12.94
N PRO A 68 13.73 -12.95 -14.15
CA PRO A 68 14.24 -11.61 -14.41
C PRO A 68 13.49 -10.56 -13.59
N PHE A 69 14.18 -9.46 -13.25
CA PHE A 69 13.68 -8.38 -12.40
C PHE A 69 12.33 -7.82 -12.87
N TRP A 70 12.18 -7.60 -14.19
CA TRP A 70 10.95 -7.05 -14.75
C TRP A 70 9.71 -7.92 -14.48
N VAL A 71 9.85 -9.26 -14.42
CA VAL A 71 8.75 -10.16 -14.08
C VAL A 71 8.32 -9.98 -12.63
N LEU A 72 9.29 -9.89 -11.70
CA LEU A 72 9.01 -9.64 -10.29
C LEU A 72 8.34 -8.29 -10.09
N TYR A 73 8.82 -7.27 -10.80
CA TYR A 73 8.26 -5.92 -10.77
C TYR A 73 6.80 -5.90 -11.25
N LEU A 74 6.52 -6.48 -12.41
CA LEU A 74 5.15 -6.55 -12.96
C LEU A 74 4.23 -7.39 -12.09
N LEU A 75 4.71 -8.50 -11.56
CA LEU A 75 3.94 -9.39 -10.73
C LEU A 75 3.55 -8.69 -9.41
N LEU A 76 4.50 -8.10 -8.70
CA LEU A 76 4.23 -7.44 -7.42
C LEU A 76 3.37 -6.17 -7.57
N THR A 77 3.67 -5.35 -8.56
CA THR A 77 2.87 -4.16 -8.86
C THR A 77 1.48 -4.52 -9.34
N GLY A 78 1.33 -5.54 -10.18
CA GLY A 78 0.05 -6.08 -10.61
C GLY A 78 -0.76 -6.64 -9.45
N MET A 79 -0.17 -7.47 -8.60
CA MET A 79 -0.84 -8.00 -7.41
C MET A 79 -1.33 -6.89 -6.49
N MET A 80 -0.49 -5.89 -6.22
CA MET A 80 -0.88 -4.72 -5.43
C MET A 80 -2.04 -3.97 -6.06
N LEU A 81 -1.99 -3.74 -7.36
CA LEU A 81 -3.01 -3.03 -8.11
C LEU A 81 -4.36 -3.76 -8.06
N PHE A 82 -4.38 -5.03 -8.51
CA PHE A 82 -5.61 -5.82 -8.59
C PHE A 82 -6.18 -6.18 -7.21
N SER A 83 -5.36 -6.17 -6.15
CA SER A 83 -5.84 -6.34 -4.78
C SER A 83 -6.87 -5.27 -4.38
N ALA A 84 -6.90 -4.11 -5.05
CA ALA A 84 -7.92 -3.07 -4.84
C ALA A 84 -9.35 -3.54 -5.14
N LEU A 85 -9.51 -4.56 -5.97
CA LEU A 85 -10.81 -5.17 -6.26
C LEU A 85 -11.30 -6.07 -5.12
N LEU A 86 -10.39 -6.63 -4.34
CA LEU A 86 -10.68 -7.58 -3.27
C LEU A 86 -10.69 -6.93 -1.89
N PHE A 87 -9.77 -5.99 -1.66
CA PHE A 87 -9.57 -5.35 -0.36
C PHE A 87 -9.96 -3.88 -0.40
N GLN A 88 -10.91 -3.49 0.45
CA GLN A 88 -11.34 -2.09 0.58
C GLN A 88 -10.32 -1.23 1.35
N SER A 89 -9.57 -1.85 2.26
CA SER A 89 -8.67 -1.14 3.16
C SER A 89 -7.29 -0.93 2.52
N LYS A 90 -6.93 0.33 2.27
CA LYS A 90 -5.58 0.73 1.85
C LYS A 90 -4.51 0.24 2.83
N THR A 91 -4.78 0.39 4.13
CA THR A 91 -3.87 -0.02 5.19
C THR A 91 -3.62 -1.52 5.18
N MET A 92 -4.67 -2.35 5.03
CA MET A 92 -4.48 -3.81 4.91
C MET A 92 -3.64 -4.17 3.69
N ARG A 93 -3.90 -3.55 2.55
CA ARG A 93 -3.11 -3.77 1.34
C ARG A 93 -1.64 -3.43 1.57
N ALA A 94 -1.36 -2.28 2.17
CA ALA A 94 0.00 -1.87 2.51
C ALA A 94 0.70 -2.88 3.42
N LEU A 95 0.02 -3.32 4.48
CA LEU A 95 0.57 -4.26 5.47
C LEU A 95 0.85 -5.65 4.90
N ILE A 96 0.13 -6.05 3.86
CA ILE A 96 0.35 -7.34 3.20
C ILE A 96 1.43 -7.23 2.12
N PHE A 97 1.26 -6.32 1.17
CA PHE A 97 2.06 -6.32 -0.06
C PHE A 97 3.42 -5.62 0.07
N VAL A 98 3.55 -4.60 0.93
CA VAL A 98 4.85 -3.92 1.12
C VAL A 98 5.88 -4.84 1.77
N PRO A 99 5.58 -5.57 2.87
CA PRO A 99 6.52 -6.55 3.42
C PRO A 99 6.85 -7.68 2.44
N ILE A 100 5.90 -8.13 1.62
CA ILE A 100 6.15 -9.12 0.57
C ILE A 100 7.16 -8.57 -0.44
N ALA A 101 6.97 -7.33 -0.91
CA ALA A 101 7.90 -6.69 -1.85
C ALA A 101 9.31 -6.54 -1.26
N ILE A 102 9.41 -6.19 0.03
CA ILE A 102 10.67 -6.13 0.76
C ILE A 102 11.33 -7.52 0.83
N GLY A 103 10.58 -8.54 1.22
CA GLY A 103 11.08 -9.91 1.32
C GLY A 103 11.56 -10.47 -0.02
N VAL A 104 10.83 -10.16 -1.11
CA VAL A 104 11.24 -10.52 -2.47
C VAL A 104 12.53 -9.82 -2.86
N ALA A 105 12.63 -8.51 -2.67
CA ALA A 105 13.85 -7.76 -2.98
C ALA A 105 15.06 -8.35 -2.24
N GLN A 106 14.91 -8.65 -0.96
CA GLN A 106 15.97 -9.27 -0.15
C GLN A 106 16.35 -10.67 -0.64
N LYS A 107 15.35 -11.50 -0.99
CA LYS A 107 15.57 -12.87 -1.46
C LYS A 107 16.37 -12.90 -2.76
N PHE A 108 16.05 -12.00 -3.69
CA PHE A 108 16.68 -11.94 -5.02
C PHE A 108 17.90 -11.00 -5.07
N GLY A 109 18.29 -10.39 -3.94
CA GLY A 109 19.46 -9.52 -3.86
C GLY A 109 19.29 -8.14 -4.50
N TYR A 110 18.04 -7.72 -4.74
CA TYR A 110 17.76 -6.38 -5.29
C TYR A 110 17.67 -5.31 -4.21
N PRO A 111 17.94 -4.03 -4.54
CA PRO A 111 17.68 -2.94 -3.61
C PRO A 111 16.21 -2.94 -3.15
N ILE A 112 15.98 -2.85 -1.84
CA ILE A 112 14.62 -2.93 -1.27
C ILE A 112 13.67 -1.92 -1.92
N MET A 113 14.15 -0.70 -2.16
CA MET A 113 13.35 0.37 -2.75
C MET A 113 12.95 0.11 -4.20
N SER A 114 13.65 -0.76 -4.91
CA SER A 114 13.34 -1.07 -6.32
C SER A 114 11.97 -1.75 -6.49
N LEU A 115 11.53 -2.53 -5.51
CA LEU A 115 10.24 -3.23 -5.53
C LEU A 115 9.24 -2.65 -4.51
N ALA A 116 9.70 -2.28 -3.32
CA ALA A 116 8.82 -1.78 -2.27
C ALA A 116 8.22 -0.40 -2.60
N PHE A 117 9.00 0.49 -3.23
CA PHE A 117 8.54 1.84 -3.55
C PHE A 117 7.43 1.86 -4.63
N PRO A 118 7.55 1.21 -5.81
CA PRO A 118 6.47 1.15 -6.78
C PRO A 118 5.21 0.44 -6.24
N VAL A 119 5.36 -0.59 -5.41
CA VAL A 119 4.24 -1.24 -4.73
C VAL A 119 3.55 -0.26 -3.78
N ALA A 120 4.32 0.53 -3.00
CA ALA A 120 3.77 1.53 -2.09
C ALA A 120 3.02 2.66 -2.83
N LEU A 121 3.50 3.10 -3.99
CA LEU A 121 2.82 4.12 -4.80
C LEU A 121 1.43 3.65 -5.29
N LEU A 122 1.26 2.36 -5.53
CA LEU A 122 -0.01 1.79 -6.00
C LEU A 122 -1.05 1.58 -4.88
N ILE A 123 -0.73 1.83 -3.61
CA ILE A 123 -1.68 1.74 -2.49
C ILE A 123 -2.89 2.64 -2.70
N GLU A 124 -2.68 3.83 -3.26
CA GLU A 124 -3.72 4.84 -3.46
C GLU A 124 -4.70 4.53 -4.61
N HIS A 125 -4.43 3.51 -5.43
CA HIS A 125 -5.32 3.09 -6.53
C HIS A 125 -6.54 2.32 -6.00
N VAL A 126 -7.52 3.07 -5.44
CA VAL A 126 -8.72 2.53 -4.77
C VAL A 126 -10.00 3.24 -5.26
N TYR A 127 -10.12 3.50 -6.54
CA TYR A 127 -11.23 4.24 -7.15
C TYR A 127 -12.07 3.40 -8.12
N VAL A 128 -11.86 2.10 -8.18
CA VAL A 128 -12.60 1.21 -9.09
C VAL A 128 -14.02 0.97 -8.61
N LEU A 129 -14.19 0.75 -7.30
CA LEU A 129 -15.50 0.48 -6.72
C LEU A 129 -15.97 1.69 -5.88
N PRO A 130 -17.26 2.01 -5.89
CA PRO A 130 -17.79 3.18 -5.19
C PRO A 130 -17.54 3.12 -3.67
N PHE A 131 -17.39 1.94 -3.09
CA PHE A 131 -17.15 1.75 -1.65
C PHE A 131 -15.66 1.61 -1.29
N ASN A 132 -14.74 1.69 -2.25
CA ASN A 132 -13.29 1.56 -1.98
C ASN A 132 -12.70 2.75 -1.22
N SER A 133 -13.36 3.89 -1.23
CA SER A 133 -12.97 5.05 -0.43
C SER A 133 -14.18 5.84 0.04
N LYS A 134 -14.06 6.49 1.21
CA LYS A 134 -15.12 7.35 1.75
C LYS A 134 -15.57 8.45 0.78
N PRO A 135 -14.64 9.20 0.11
CA PRO A 135 -15.05 10.20 -0.88
C PRO A 135 -15.81 9.60 -2.07
N ALA A 136 -15.38 8.44 -2.58
CA ALA A 136 -16.06 7.76 -3.69
C ALA A 136 -17.48 7.33 -3.30
N ALA A 137 -17.65 6.80 -2.08
CA ALA A 137 -18.96 6.45 -1.57
C ALA A 137 -19.91 7.66 -1.46
N LEU A 138 -19.40 8.79 -0.95
CA LEU A 138 -20.20 10.03 -0.87
C LEU A 138 -20.58 10.55 -2.26
N LEU A 139 -19.67 10.56 -3.21
CA LEU A 139 -19.97 10.97 -4.58
C LEU A 139 -20.97 10.04 -5.24
N TYR A 140 -20.91 8.74 -4.98
CA TYR A 140 -21.84 7.77 -5.53
C TYR A 140 -23.27 8.00 -5.03
N THR A 141 -23.46 8.44 -3.78
CA THR A 141 -24.80 8.75 -3.23
C THR A 141 -25.47 9.95 -3.89
N THR A 142 -24.75 10.76 -4.68
CA THR A 142 -25.32 11.87 -5.44
C THR A 142 -26.15 11.43 -6.65
N ASN A 143 -26.07 10.15 -7.02
CA ASN A 143 -26.78 9.54 -8.17
C ASN A 143 -26.49 10.19 -9.54
N HIS A 144 -25.34 10.86 -9.70
CA HIS A 144 -24.96 11.49 -10.97
C HIS A 144 -24.30 10.51 -11.94
N TYR A 145 -23.86 9.33 -11.48
CA TYR A 145 -23.25 8.29 -12.29
C TYR A 145 -23.65 6.89 -11.79
N SER A 146 -23.63 5.93 -12.70
CA SER A 146 -23.98 4.55 -12.40
C SER A 146 -22.78 3.74 -11.87
N TRP A 147 -23.06 2.57 -11.31
CA TRP A 147 -22.01 1.63 -10.91
C TRP A 147 -21.11 1.23 -12.10
N SER A 148 -21.70 1.04 -13.28
CA SER A 148 -20.97 0.70 -14.51
C SER A 148 -20.01 1.80 -14.94
N ASP A 149 -20.42 3.06 -14.78
CA ASP A 149 -19.55 4.21 -15.13
C ASP A 149 -18.35 4.27 -14.20
N THR A 150 -18.58 4.12 -12.88
CA THR A 150 -17.51 4.07 -11.89
C THR A 150 -16.52 2.94 -12.16
N PHE A 151 -17.04 1.75 -12.44
CA PHE A 151 -16.24 0.57 -12.70
C PHE A 151 -15.39 0.74 -13.97
N ARG A 152 -15.97 1.18 -15.08
CA ARG A 152 -15.27 1.41 -16.35
C ARG A 152 -14.18 2.48 -16.19
N TYR A 153 -14.53 3.61 -15.60
CA TYR A 153 -13.58 4.67 -15.31
C TYR A 153 -12.44 4.16 -14.41
N GLY A 154 -12.79 3.51 -13.32
CA GLY A 154 -11.85 3.02 -12.33
C GLY A 154 -10.86 1.99 -12.91
N ILE A 155 -11.34 1.00 -13.67
CA ILE A 155 -10.46 0.02 -14.35
C ILE A 155 -9.54 0.72 -15.36
N THR A 156 -10.07 1.65 -16.15
CA THR A 156 -9.26 2.38 -17.14
C THR A 156 -8.15 3.17 -16.44
N MET A 157 -8.48 3.92 -15.40
CA MET A 157 -7.50 4.70 -14.64
C MET A 157 -6.50 3.81 -13.88
N MET A 158 -6.94 2.65 -13.40
CA MET A 158 -6.10 1.66 -12.77
C MET A 158 -5.04 1.12 -13.75
N LEU A 159 -5.44 0.78 -14.97
CA LEU A 159 -4.51 0.30 -16.00
C LEU A 159 -3.55 1.41 -16.46
N ILE A 160 -4.04 2.64 -16.63
CA ILE A 160 -3.19 3.80 -16.95
C ILE A 160 -2.16 4.00 -15.83
N GLY A 161 -2.59 3.98 -14.57
CA GLY A 161 -1.69 4.09 -13.42
C GLY A 161 -0.62 2.99 -13.39
N TRP A 162 -0.98 1.76 -13.75
CA TRP A 162 -0.02 0.67 -13.83
C TRP A 162 1.01 0.89 -14.95
N VAL A 163 0.56 1.28 -16.14
CA VAL A 163 1.46 1.63 -17.23
C VAL A 163 2.40 2.77 -16.82
N MET A 164 1.89 3.78 -16.13
CA MET A 164 2.73 4.88 -15.60
C MET A 164 3.78 4.38 -14.62
N ILE A 165 3.45 3.47 -13.71
CA ILE A 165 4.42 2.87 -12.76
C ILE A 165 5.47 2.03 -13.49
N ILE A 166 5.10 1.33 -14.57
CA ILE A 166 6.07 0.60 -15.41
C ILE A 166 7.01 1.59 -16.11
N LEU A 167 6.48 2.64 -16.72
CA LEU A 167 7.30 3.69 -17.35
C LEU A 167 8.21 4.39 -16.32
N TRP A 168 7.73 4.63 -15.12
CA TRP A 168 8.53 5.18 -14.04
C TRP A 168 9.65 4.24 -13.57
N GLY A 169 9.38 2.94 -13.55
CA GLY A 169 10.39 1.91 -13.27
C GLY A 169 11.58 2.00 -14.22
N GLU A 170 11.30 2.21 -15.50
CA GLU A 170 12.32 2.33 -16.54
C GLU A 170 13.00 3.71 -16.57
N THR A 171 12.30 4.78 -16.19
CA THR A 171 12.79 6.15 -16.33
C THR A 171 13.16 6.78 -15.00
N VAL A 172 12.18 7.21 -14.21
CA VAL A 172 12.37 8.00 -13.00
C VAL A 172 13.06 7.19 -11.90
N LEU A 173 12.65 5.93 -11.68
CA LEU A 173 13.25 5.10 -10.64
C LEU A 173 14.69 4.70 -11.00
N ARG A 174 14.97 4.53 -12.29
CA ARG A 174 16.33 4.34 -12.80
C ARG A 174 17.18 5.59 -12.59
N TRP A 175 16.65 6.77 -12.91
CA TRP A 175 17.35 8.04 -12.69
C TRP A 175 17.63 8.33 -11.20
N LEU A 176 16.72 7.92 -10.31
CA LEU A 176 16.88 8.02 -8.86
C LEU A 176 17.81 6.93 -8.28
N GLY A 177 18.30 6.00 -9.11
CA GLY A 177 19.18 4.91 -8.67
C GLY A 177 18.47 3.80 -7.89
N TYR A 178 17.14 3.72 -7.95
CA TYR A 178 16.38 2.65 -7.29
C TYR A 178 16.26 1.38 -8.14
N THR A 179 16.36 1.50 -9.46
CA THR A 179 16.37 0.38 -10.40
C THR A 179 17.48 0.54 -11.42
N GLU A 180 18.00 -0.56 -11.95
CA GLU A 180 18.92 -0.56 -13.09
C GLU A 180 18.20 -0.44 -14.43
N GLY A 181 16.89 -0.39 -14.41
CA GLY A 181 15.97 -0.49 -15.53
C GLY A 181 15.15 -1.77 -15.43
N LEU A 182 14.05 -1.84 -16.20
CA LEU A 182 13.18 -3.02 -16.25
C LEU A 182 13.51 -3.90 -17.46
N PHE A 183 13.77 -3.28 -18.59
CA PHE A 183 13.91 -3.95 -19.88
C PHE A 183 15.27 -3.68 -20.56
N PHE A 184 15.95 -2.58 -20.19
CA PHE A 184 17.19 -2.14 -20.83
C PHE A 184 18.27 -1.79 -19.82
#